data_7eae41134cd6c8c1945f8f517198e291
#
_entry.id   7eae41134cd6c8c1945f8f517198e291
#
_cell.length_a   1.000
_cell.length_b   1.000
_cell.length_c   1.000
_cell.angle_alpha   90.00
_cell.angle_beta   90.00
_cell.angle_gamma   90.00
#
_symmetry.space_group_name_H-M   'P 1'
#
loop_
_entity.id
_entity.type
_entity.pdbx_description
1 polymer ?
#
loop_
_entity_poly.entity_id
_entity_poly.type
_entity_poly.pdbx_seq_one_letter_code
_entity_poly.pdbx_strand_id
1 'polypeptide(L)'
;MKLIVGLGNPGKEYKATRHNCGFMVIDALADKLNVTVDQKKFKSLYTKFKYHGEDVILLKPQTYMNLSGEAVIAAMNFFKIDIDDILVIYDDLDMPVGKLRLRKSGSAGGHNGIKNIISHVSSQNFKRIRVGIDRHPYIKVVDYVLSKFTKEETAAINEGIERACDAVIDCLDHDFDYAMNHYN
;
A
#
# COMPACT_ATOMS: atom_id res chain seq x y z
N MET A 1 15.18 5.82 -8.34
CA MET A 1 14.55 6.01 -7.03
C MET A 1 13.14 5.44 -7.07
N LYS A 2 12.76 4.66 -6.07
CA LYS A 2 11.42 4.04 -5.99
C LYS A 2 10.66 4.60 -4.81
N LEU A 3 9.37 4.89 -4.99
CA LEU A 3 8.46 5.32 -3.93
C LEU A 3 7.42 4.23 -3.69
N ILE A 4 7.45 3.65 -2.51
CA ILE A 4 6.54 2.58 -2.10
C ILE A 4 5.60 3.15 -1.06
N VAL A 5 4.31 3.17 -1.38
CA VAL A 5 3.26 3.80 -0.58
C VAL A 5 2.33 2.73 -0.04
N GLY A 6 2.13 2.70 1.26
CA GLY A 6 1.07 1.91 1.87
C GLY A 6 -0.05 2.81 2.35
N LEU A 7 -1.28 2.51 1.99
CA LEU A 7 -2.45 3.32 2.35
C LEU A 7 -3.06 2.86 3.66
N GLY A 8 -3.60 3.82 4.41
CA GLY A 8 -4.27 3.59 5.68
C GLY A 8 -4.74 4.89 6.30
N ASN A 9 -5.34 4.77 7.46
CA ASN A 9 -5.75 5.90 8.30
C ASN A 9 -4.84 5.99 9.52
N PRO A 10 -4.38 7.19 9.91
CA PRO A 10 -3.58 7.37 11.12
C PRO A 10 -4.46 7.24 12.37
N GLY A 11 -3.84 6.84 13.47
CA GLY A 11 -4.51 6.74 14.76
C GLY A 11 -4.64 5.30 15.25
N LYS A 12 -4.65 5.15 16.58
CA LYS A 12 -4.70 3.83 17.23
C LYS A 12 -6.00 3.08 16.91
N GLU A 13 -7.09 3.80 16.73
CA GLU A 13 -8.41 3.24 16.43
C GLU A 13 -8.47 2.55 15.06
N TYR A 14 -7.59 2.93 14.14
CA TYR A 14 -7.55 2.35 12.79
C TYR A 14 -6.47 1.31 12.59
N LYS A 15 -5.53 1.19 13.53
CA LYS A 15 -4.28 0.43 13.35
C LYS A 15 -4.49 -1.01 12.90
N ALA A 16 -5.48 -1.69 13.42
CA ALA A 16 -5.73 -3.10 13.10
C ALA A 16 -6.93 -3.30 12.18
N THR A 17 -7.40 -2.25 11.52
CA THR A 17 -8.56 -2.33 10.62
C THR A 17 -8.16 -2.84 9.24
N ARG A 18 -9.14 -3.40 8.52
CA ARG A 18 -8.95 -3.93 7.15
C ARG A 18 -8.40 -2.87 6.20
N HIS A 19 -8.87 -1.63 6.35
CA HIS A 19 -8.46 -0.51 5.49
C HIS A 19 -6.98 -0.12 5.67
N ASN A 20 -6.34 -0.59 6.73
CA ASN A 20 -4.93 -0.32 7.03
C ASN A 20 -3.97 -1.41 6.53
N CYS A 21 -4.42 -2.31 5.64
CA CYS A 21 -3.54 -3.32 5.05
C CYS A 21 -2.26 -2.73 4.46
N GLY A 22 -2.36 -1.60 3.77
CA GLY A 22 -1.19 -0.93 3.19
C GLY A 22 -0.19 -0.51 4.25
N PHE A 23 -0.65 0.09 5.35
CA PHE A 23 0.20 0.43 6.48
C PHE A 23 0.87 -0.81 7.09
N MET A 24 0.11 -1.89 7.22
CA MET A 24 0.63 -3.15 7.78
C MET A 24 1.77 -3.70 6.92
N VAL A 25 1.63 -3.64 5.60
CA VAL A 25 2.69 -4.10 4.69
C VAL A 25 3.94 -3.22 4.81
N ILE A 26 3.78 -1.89 4.85
CA ILE A 26 4.93 -0.98 5.02
C ILE A 26 5.63 -1.24 6.35
N ASP A 27 4.90 -1.43 7.45
CA ASP A 27 5.50 -1.70 8.75
C ASP A 27 6.26 -3.04 8.76
N ALA A 28 5.68 -4.09 8.18
CA ALA A 28 6.33 -5.39 8.06
C ALA A 28 7.57 -5.33 7.15
N LEU A 29 7.48 -4.58 6.05
CA LEU A 29 8.59 -4.40 5.13
C LEU A 29 9.74 -3.62 5.80
N ALA A 30 9.42 -2.59 6.56
CA ALA A 30 10.41 -1.81 7.31
C ALA A 30 11.17 -2.71 8.31
N ASP A 31 10.45 -3.56 9.04
CA ASP A 31 11.08 -4.53 9.95
C ASP A 31 12.00 -5.47 9.20
N LYS A 32 11.56 -6.00 8.07
CA LYS A 32 12.31 -6.93 7.23
C LYS A 32 13.58 -6.30 6.67
N LEU A 33 13.53 -5.03 6.29
CA LEU A 33 14.64 -4.27 5.72
C LEU A 33 15.46 -3.53 6.78
N ASN A 34 15.07 -3.67 8.05
CA ASN A 34 15.75 -3.06 9.20
C ASN A 34 15.84 -1.53 9.10
N VAL A 35 14.75 -0.91 8.70
CA VAL A 35 14.60 0.56 8.65
C VAL A 35 13.40 1.00 9.48
N THR A 36 13.36 2.29 9.85
CA THR A 36 12.27 2.86 10.66
C THR A 36 11.57 3.96 9.87
N VAL A 37 10.25 3.86 9.74
CA VAL A 37 9.40 4.80 8.99
C VAL A 37 8.87 5.84 9.99
N ASP A 38 9.69 6.84 10.33
CA ASP A 38 9.41 7.78 11.41
C ASP A 38 9.63 9.26 11.08
N GLN A 39 10.12 9.57 9.88
CA GLN A 39 10.31 10.95 9.47
C GLN A 39 8.98 11.56 9.05
N LYS A 40 8.75 12.83 9.44
CA LYS A 40 7.49 13.54 9.20
C LYS A 40 7.66 14.59 8.12
N LYS A 41 7.11 14.35 6.93
CA LYS A 41 7.05 15.30 5.83
C LYS A 41 6.01 14.81 4.81
N PHE A 42 5.60 15.66 3.87
CA PHE A 42 4.63 15.29 2.82
C PHE A 42 3.32 14.77 3.41
N LYS A 43 2.87 15.33 4.53
CA LYS A 43 1.66 14.83 5.24
C LYS A 43 1.74 13.33 5.51
N SER A 44 2.93 12.81 5.81
CA SER A 44 3.22 11.38 5.88
C SER A 44 4.22 11.06 6.97
N LEU A 45 4.30 9.76 7.32
CA LEU A 45 5.47 9.16 7.92
C LEU A 45 6.24 8.47 6.79
N TYR A 46 7.55 8.67 6.74
CA TYR A 46 8.37 8.10 5.68
C TYR A 46 9.78 7.79 6.14
N THR A 47 10.49 7.02 5.35
CA THR A 47 11.95 6.87 5.45
C THR A 47 12.53 6.75 4.04
N LYS A 48 13.75 7.23 3.86
CA LYS A 48 14.53 7.09 2.63
C LYS A 48 15.81 6.34 2.95
N PHE A 49 16.10 5.30 2.19
CA PHE A 49 17.28 4.46 2.40
C PHE A 49 17.81 3.92 1.08
N LYS A 50 19.03 3.40 1.12
CA LYS A 50 19.64 2.71 -0.02
C LYS A 50 19.34 1.23 0.07
N TYR A 51 18.86 0.67 -1.04
CA TYR A 51 18.68 -0.77 -1.19
C TYR A 51 19.46 -1.21 -2.44
N HIS A 52 20.54 -1.97 -2.23
CA HIS A 52 21.45 -2.40 -3.31
C HIS A 52 21.83 -1.24 -4.25
N GLY A 53 22.14 -0.08 -3.66
CA GLY A 53 22.60 1.10 -4.41
C GLY A 53 21.50 1.99 -4.97
N GLU A 54 20.24 1.59 -4.89
CA GLU A 54 19.09 2.41 -5.34
C GLU A 54 18.41 3.08 -4.16
N ASP A 55 18.03 4.34 -4.31
CA ASP A 55 17.23 5.04 -3.31
C ASP A 55 15.81 4.51 -3.29
N VAL A 56 15.33 4.13 -2.11
CA VAL A 56 13.97 3.66 -1.87
C VAL A 56 13.33 4.50 -0.77
N ILE A 57 12.08 4.88 -0.98
CA ILE A 57 11.27 5.60 -0.01
C ILE A 57 10.07 4.74 0.35
N LEU A 58 9.87 4.52 1.66
CA LEU A 58 8.65 3.94 2.20
C LEU A 58 7.80 5.08 2.76
N LEU A 59 6.54 5.16 2.36
CA LEU A 59 5.64 6.26 2.71
C LEU A 59 4.32 5.73 3.26
N LYS A 60 3.92 6.25 4.42
CA LYS A 60 2.58 6.03 4.99
C LYS A 60 1.88 7.40 5.07
N PRO A 61 0.95 7.72 4.14
CA PRO A 61 0.20 8.97 4.22
C PRO A 61 -0.55 9.09 5.55
N GLN A 62 -0.50 10.28 6.16
CA GLN A 62 -1.20 10.57 7.42
C GLN A 62 -2.39 11.51 7.19
N THR A 63 -2.89 11.56 5.97
CA THR A 63 -3.94 12.46 5.48
C THR A 63 -5.35 11.95 5.74
N TYR A 64 -5.51 10.79 6.34
CA TYR A 64 -6.68 9.92 6.21
C TYR A 64 -6.85 9.43 4.76
N MET A 65 -7.59 8.34 4.59
CA MET A 65 -7.62 7.58 3.35
C MET A 65 -8.06 8.40 2.13
N ASN A 66 -9.11 9.19 2.27
CA ASN A 66 -9.70 9.95 1.16
C ASN A 66 -8.83 11.10 0.64
N LEU A 67 -7.74 11.44 1.31
CA LEU A 67 -6.79 12.48 0.89
C LEU A 67 -5.39 11.93 0.62
N SER A 68 -5.26 10.63 0.43
CA SER A 68 -3.96 9.97 0.20
C SER A 68 -3.16 10.57 -0.95
N GLY A 69 -3.83 11.06 -1.98
CA GLY A 69 -3.17 11.66 -3.15
C GLY A 69 -2.41 12.94 -2.83
N GLU A 70 -2.82 13.70 -1.82
CA GLU A 70 -2.09 14.91 -1.40
C GLU A 70 -0.69 14.56 -0.93
N ALA A 71 -0.56 13.49 -0.16
CA ALA A 71 0.73 13.02 0.33
C ALA A 71 1.60 12.45 -0.80
N VAL A 72 1.00 11.63 -1.65
CA VAL A 72 1.73 10.98 -2.76
C VAL A 72 2.28 12.02 -3.73
N ILE A 73 1.46 12.99 -4.16
CA ILE A 73 1.92 14.02 -5.11
C ILE A 73 3.00 14.91 -4.49
N ALA A 74 2.87 15.24 -3.20
CA ALA A 74 3.87 16.05 -2.51
C ALA A 74 5.23 15.35 -2.47
N ALA A 75 5.26 14.04 -2.16
CA ALA A 75 6.49 13.26 -2.15
C ALA A 75 7.08 13.12 -3.55
N MET A 76 6.25 12.84 -4.56
CA MET A 76 6.68 12.74 -5.95
C MET A 76 7.35 14.03 -6.44
N ASN A 77 6.73 15.17 -6.14
CA ASN A 77 7.26 16.46 -6.56
C ASN A 77 8.58 16.81 -5.85
N PHE A 78 8.66 16.54 -4.56
CA PHE A 78 9.86 16.84 -3.79
C PHE A 78 11.07 16.02 -4.25
N PHE A 79 10.88 14.71 -4.44
CA PHE A 79 11.96 13.80 -4.83
C PHE A 79 12.10 13.68 -6.35
N LYS A 80 11.25 14.34 -7.13
CA LYS A 80 11.22 14.27 -8.61
C LYS A 80 11.07 12.83 -9.09
N ILE A 81 10.07 12.14 -8.57
CA ILE A 81 9.78 10.74 -8.88
C ILE A 81 8.71 10.68 -9.97
N ASP A 82 8.98 9.91 -11.03
CA ASP A 82 8.02 9.65 -12.09
C ASP A 82 6.95 8.65 -11.64
N ILE A 83 5.79 8.71 -12.28
CA ILE A 83 4.68 7.80 -12.01
C ILE A 83 5.07 6.32 -12.20
N ASP A 84 6.00 6.03 -13.10
CA ASP A 84 6.49 4.67 -13.35
C ASP A 84 7.28 4.10 -12.17
N ASP A 85 7.72 4.93 -11.26
CA ASP A 85 8.54 4.56 -10.11
C ASP A 85 7.76 4.55 -8.80
N ILE A 86 6.44 4.68 -8.84
CA ILE A 86 5.60 4.52 -7.65
C ILE A 86 4.96 3.14 -7.62
N LEU A 87 4.82 2.62 -6.40
CA LEU A 87 4.11 1.37 -6.11
C LEU A 87 3.18 1.64 -4.93
N VAL A 88 1.88 1.42 -5.10
CA VAL A 88 0.87 1.68 -4.06
C VAL A 88 0.29 0.36 -3.57
N ILE A 89 0.26 0.18 -2.26
CA ILE A 89 -0.23 -1.04 -1.59
C ILE A 89 -1.50 -0.69 -0.82
N TYR A 90 -2.57 -1.44 -1.07
CA TYR A 90 -3.87 -1.15 -0.48
C TYR A 90 -4.79 -2.37 -0.44
N ASP A 91 -5.89 -2.24 0.30
CA ASP A 91 -6.89 -3.28 0.50
C ASP A 91 -7.84 -3.41 -0.70
N ASP A 92 -8.29 -4.64 -0.98
CA ASP A 92 -9.20 -4.94 -2.07
C ASP A 92 -10.35 -5.83 -1.58
N LEU A 93 -11.58 -5.33 -1.74
CA LEU A 93 -12.81 -6.02 -1.35
C LEU A 93 -13.16 -7.22 -2.26
N ASP A 94 -12.56 -7.30 -3.43
CA ASP A 94 -12.96 -8.25 -4.48
C ASP A 94 -12.08 -9.51 -4.50
N MET A 95 -11.28 -9.72 -3.45
CA MET A 95 -10.44 -10.91 -3.31
C MET A 95 -10.54 -11.49 -1.90
N PRO A 96 -10.38 -12.81 -1.76
CA PRO A 96 -10.30 -13.43 -0.44
C PRO A 96 -9.22 -12.84 0.44
N VAL A 97 -9.39 -12.91 1.76
CA VAL A 97 -8.43 -12.36 2.72
C VAL A 97 -7.04 -12.92 2.47
N GLY A 98 -6.06 -12.02 2.33
CA GLY A 98 -4.66 -12.35 2.16
C GLY A 98 -4.22 -12.68 0.73
N LYS A 99 -5.15 -12.76 -0.22
CA LYS A 99 -4.78 -12.96 -1.62
C LYS A 99 -4.18 -11.66 -2.18
N LEU A 100 -3.18 -11.79 -3.05
CA LEU A 100 -2.54 -10.65 -3.69
C LEU A 100 -2.92 -10.55 -5.16
N ARG A 101 -2.92 -9.32 -5.66
CA ARG A 101 -3.01 -9.03 -7.08
C ARG A 101 -2.13 -7.82 -7.41
N LEU A 102 -1.18 -8.03 -8.31
CA LEU A 102 -0.27 -7.00 -8.79
C LEU A 102 -0.72 -6.54 -10.16
N ARG A 103 -0.83 -5.21 -10.35
CA ARG A 103 -1.28 -4.60 -11.60
C ARG A 103 -0.46 -3.35 -11.89
N LYS A 104 -0.21 -3.08 -13.19
CA LYS A 104 0.50 -1.87 -13.65
C LYS A 104 -0.45 -0.69 -13.83
N SER A 105 -1.75 -0.93 -13.87
CA SER A 105 -2.77 0.09 -14.07
C SER A 105 -4.11 -0.41 -13.58
N GLY A 106 -5.09 0.48 -13.52
CA GLY A 106 -6.45 0.13 -13.19
C GLY A 106 -7.24 1.28 -12.58
N SER A 107 -8.56 1.13 -12.55
CA SER A 107 -9.46 2.08 -11.91
C SER A 107 -9.33 2.01 -10.39
N ALA A 108 -10.01 2.93 -9.71
CA ALA A 108 -10.04 2.94 -8.24
C ALA A 108 -10.86 1.78 -7.64
N GLY A 109 -11.78 1.19 -8.40
CA GLY A 109 -12.62 0.10 -7.91
C GLY A 109 -13.44 0.44 -6.67
N GLY A 110 -13.78 1.71 -6.47
CA GLY A 110 -14.48 2.19 -5.27
C GLY A 110 -13.56 2.52 -4.10
N HIS A 111 -12.26 2.32 -4.20
CA HIS A 111 -11.31 2.64 -3.13
C HIS A 111 -11.01 4.14 -3.13
N ASN A 112 -11.41 4.85 -2.06
CA ASN A 112 -11.31 6.30 -1.98
C ASN A 112 -9.87 6.82 -2.01
N GLY A 113 -8.94 6.10 -1.40
CA GLY A 113 -7.51 6.47 -1.43
C GLY A 113 -6.95 6.42 -2.84
N ILE A 114 -7.24 5.37 -3.58
CA ILE A 114 -6.80 5.22 -4.97
C ILE A 114 -7.46 6.27 -5.87
N LYS A 115 -8.76 6.53 -5.67
CA LYS A 115 -9.47 7.58 -6.40
C LYS A 115 -8.79 8.93 -6.23
N ASN A 116 -8.40 9.27 -5.00
CA ASN A 116 -7.73 10.53 -4.70
C ASN A 116 -6.33 10.59 -5.32
N ILE A 117 -5.56 9.48 -5.27
CA ILE A 117 -4.25 9.41 -5.95
C ILE A 117 -4.40 9.64 -7.45
N ILE A 118 -5.33 8.94 -8.11
CA ILE A 118 -5.59 9.11 -9.55
C ILE A 118 -5.89 10.57 -9.87
N SER A 119 -6.72 11.22 -9.05
CA SER A 119 -7.06 12.63 -9.23
C SER A 119 -5.84 13.54 -9.18
N HIS A 120 -4.90 13.28 -8.26
CA HIS A 120 -3.72 14.13 -8.08
C HIS A 120 -2.61 13.85 -9.10
N VAL A 121 -2.39 12.57 -9.45
CA VAL A 121 -1.34 12.22 -10.43
C VAL A 121 -1.85 12.26 -11.87
N SER A 122 -3.15 12.43 -12.05
CA SER A 122 -3.83 12.54 -13.36
C SER A 122 -3.63 11.32 -14.26
N SER A 123 -3.51 10.13 -13.68
CA SER A 123 -3.34 8.87 -14.42
C SER A 123 -3.73 7.67 -13.57
N GLN A 124 -4.18 6.62 -14.24
CA GLN A 124 -4.41 5.29 -13.64
C GLN A 124 -3.21 4.36 -13.85
N ASN A 125 -2.17 4.81 -14.56
CA ASN A 125 -1.05 3.98 -15.01
C ASN A 125 0.09 4.02 -13.98
N PHE A 126 -0.16 3.48 -12.79
CA PHE A 126 0.87 3.26 -11.79
C PHE A 126 0.74 1.85 -11.21
N LYS A 127 1.86 1.34 -10.73
CA LYS A 127 1.96 0.00 -10.18
C LYS A 127 1.26 -0.09 -8.84
N ARG A 128 0.62 -1.24 -8.59
CA ARG A 128 -0.12 -1.46 -7.34
C ARG A 128 -0.07 -2.91 -6.91
N ILE A 129 -0.06 -3.10 -5.60
CA ILE A 129 -0.27 -4.40 -4.97
C ILE A 129 -1.58 -4.29 -4.19
N ARG A 130 -2.55 -5.11 -4.57
CA ARG A 130 -3.84 -5.21 -3.89
C ARG A 130 -3.79 -6.38 -2.92
N VAL A 131 -4.21 -6.15 -1.69
CA VAL A 131 -4.28 -7.17 -0.64
C VAL A 131 -5.75 -7.45 -0.36
N GLY A 132 -6.18 -8.67 -0.59
CA GLY A 132 -7.57 -9.07 -0.40
C GLY A 132 -8.01 -8.96 1.05
N ILE A 133 -9.19 -8.40 1.26
CA ILE A 133 -9.84 -8.31 2.58
C ILE A 133 -11.24 -8.90 2.59
N ASP A 134 -11.71 -9.40 1.42
CA ASP A 134 -13.05 -9.95 1.21
C ASP A 134 -14.16 -8.91 1.42
N ARG A 135 -15.41 -9.32 1.21
CA ARG A 135 -16.62 -8.52 1.46
C ARG A 135 -17.50 -9.26 2.47
N HIS A 136 -18.33 -8.51 3.17
CA HIS A 136 -19.37 -9.09 4.01
C HIS A 136 -20.74 -8.82 3.36
N PRO A 137 -21.61 -9.84 3.21
CA PRO A 137 -22.87 -9.67 2.47
C PRO A 137 -23.86 -8.72 3.15
N TYR A 138 -23.73 -8.49 4.47
CA TYR A 138 -24.68 -7.72 5.24
C TYR A 138 -24.12 -6.47 5.90
N ILE A 139 -22.79 -6.26 5.86
CA ILE A 139 -22.15 -5.08 6.45
C ILE A 139 -21.83 -4.09 5.32
N LYS A 140 -22.19 -2.82 5.52
CA LYS A 140 -21.87 -1.77 4.55
C LYS A 140 -20.35 -1.67 4.37
N VAL A 141 -19.90 -1.39 3.16
CA VAL A 141 -18.47 -1.30 2.82
C VAL A 141 -17.72 -0.34 3.77
N VAL A 142 -18.28 0.85 4.02
CA VAL A 142 -17.63 1.83 4.90
C VAL A 142 -17.42 1.30 6.31
N ASP A 143 -18.34 0.53 6.83
CA ASP A 143 -18.20 -0.08 8.17
C ASP A 143 -17.27 -1.29 8.15
N TYR A 144 -17.35 -2.09 7.10
CA TYR A 144 -16.54 -3.29 6.96
C TYR A 144 -15.04 -2.97 6.87
N VAL A 145 -14.65 -2.00 6.02
CA VAL A 145 -13.24 -1.64 5.85
C VAL A 145 -12.64 -1.04 7.12
N LEU A 146 -13.45 -0.43 7.97
CA LEU A 146 -13.03 0.11 9.27
C LEU A 146 -13.14 -0.92 10.40
N SER A 147 -13.56 -2.14 10.12
CA SER A 147 -13.59 -3.22 11.10
C SER A 147 -12.25 -3.97 11.14
N LYS A 148 -12.01 -4.66 12.26
CA LYS A 148 -10.81 -5.48 12.43
C LYS A 148 -10.99 -6.83 11.75
N PHE A 149 -9.87 -7.46 11.39
CA PHE A 149 -9.89 -8.85 10.94
C PHE A 149 -10.39 -9.75 12.05
N THR A 150 -11.17 -10.76 11.70
CA THR A 150 -11.64 -11.77 12.67
C THR A 150 -10.50 -12.69 13.06
N LYS A 151 -10.69 -13.43 14.15
CA LYS A 151 -9.72 -14.42 14.60
C LYS A 151 -9.45 -15.48 13.52
N GLU A 152 -10.48 -15.89 12.80
CA GLU A 152 -10.39 -16.88 11.72
C GLU A 152 -9.60 -16.35 10.51
N GLU A 153 -9.57 -15.05 10.31
CA GLU A 153 -8.89 -14.40 9.18
C GLU A 153 -7.40 -14.12 9.47
N THR A 154 -6.98 -14.21 10.74
CA THR A 154 -5.64 -13.75 11.17
C THR A 154 -4.51 -14.46 10.43
N ALA A 155 -4.57 -15.78 10.29
CA ALA A 155 -3.52 -16.52 9.59
C ALA A 155 -3.43 -16.12 8.13
N ALA A 156 -4.56 -15.96 7.44
CA ALA A 156 -4.60 -15.61 6.02
C ALA A 156 -4.08 -14.20 5.77
N ILE A 157 -4.46 -13.22 6.58
CA ILE A 157 -3.97 -11.85 6.39
C ILE A 157 -2.48 -11.73 6.72
N ASN A 158 -2.00 -12.41 7.76
CA ASN A 158 -0.58 -12.40 8.10
C ASN A 158 0.27 -13.00 6.98
N GLU A 159 -0.17 -14.11 6.40
CA GLU A 159 0.49 -14.71 5.23
C GLU A 159 0.47 -13.76 4.04
N GLY A 160 -0.66 -13.10 3.78
CA GLY A 160 -0.80 -12.12 2.71
C GLY A 160 0.14 -10.94 2.87
N ILE A 161 0.28 -10.41 4.09
CA ILE A 161 1.22 -9.32 4.40
C ILE A 161 2.66 -9.76 4.14
N GLU A 162 3.05 -10.96 4.59
CA GLU A 162 4.39 -11.51 4.34
C GLU A 162 4.66 -11.66 2.84
N ARG A 163 3.71 -12.21 2.09
CA ARG A 163 3.84 -12.35 0.64
C ARG A 163 3.90 -11.00 -0.06
N ALA A 164 3.17 -10.00 0.42
CA ALA A 164 3.26 -8.64 -0.13
C ALA A 164 4.64 -8.04 0.09
N CYS A 165 5.25 -8.24 1.26
CA CYS A 165 6.63 -7.83 1.51
C CYS A 165 7.60 -8.51 0.55
N ASP A 166 7.47 -9.83 0.36
CA ASP A 166 8.31 -10.57 -0.57
C ASP A 166 8.12 -10.08 -2.01
N ALA A 167 6.89 -9.75 -2.40
CA ALA A 167 6.60 -9.18 -3.71
C ALA A 167 7.29 -7.82 -3.92
N VAL A 168 7.28 -6.94 -2.92
CA VAL A 168 7.98 -5.66 -2.99
C VAL A 168 9.48 -5.89 -3.13
N ILE A 169 10.06 -6.79 -2.34
CA ILE A 169 11.49 -7.10 -2.40
C ILE A 169 11.85 -7.66 -3.78
N ASP A 170 11.04 -8.54 -4.34
CA ASP A 170 11.25 -9.06 -5.70
C ASP A 170 11.12 -7.97 -6.77
N CYS A 171 10.24 -6.99 -6.57
CA CYS A 171 10.20 -5.81 -7.45
C CYS A 171 11.50 -5.02 -7.40
N LEU A 172 12.11 -4.91 -6.23
CA LEU A 172 13.37 -4.19 -6.04
C LEU A 172 14.57 -4.98 -6.56
N ASP A 173 14.58 -6.31 -6.35
CA ASP A 173 15.67 -7.18 -6.77
C ASP A 173 15.67 -7.48 -8.27
N HIS A 174 14.50 -7.47 -8.87
CA HIS A 174 14.27 -7.77 -10.29
C HIS A 174 13.52 -6.61 -10.95
N ASP A 175 12.22 -6.80 -11.19
CA ASP A 175 11.31 -5.78 -11.67
C ASP A 175 9.85 -6.15 -11.31
N PHE A 176 8.92 -5.28 -11.68
CA PHE A 176 7.51 -5.51 -11.39
C PHE A 176 6.92 -6.68 -12.19
N ASP A 177 7.37 -6.90 -13.42
CA ASP A 177 6.91 -8.02 -14.26
C ASP A 177 7.29 -9.37 -13.62
N TYR A 178 8.51 -9.46 -13.07
CA TYR A 178 8.93 -10.64 -12.32
C TYR A 178 7.98 -10.90 -11.13
N ALA A 179 7.68 -9.89 -10.35
CA ALA A 179 6.78 -10.02 -9.21
C ALA A 179 5.36 -10.41 -9.65
N MET A 180 4.83 -9.83 -10.73
CA MET A 180 3.52 -10.21 -11.26
C MET A 180 3.47 -11.69 -11.61
N ASN A 181 4.52 -12.24 -12.20
CA ASN A 181 4.57 -13.65 -12.58
C ASN A 181 4.63 -14.59 -11.39
N HIS A 182 5.12 -14.14 -10.23
CA HIS A 182 5.32 -14.99 -9.05
C HIS A 182 4.22 -14.85 -8.01
N TYR A 183 3.49 -13.72 -7.97
CA TYR A 183 2.52 -13.42 -6.91
C TYR A 183 1.07 -13.26 -7.39
N ASN A 184 0.82 -13.26 -8.68
CA ASN A 184 -0.55 -13.24 -9.23
C ASN A 184 -1.17 -14.62 -9.28
#